data_3b4b65a0f757b230f3af0f596ce241e3
#
_entry.id   3b4b65a0f757b230f3af0f596ce241e3
#
_cell.length_a   1.000
_cell.length_b   1.000
_cell.length_c   1.000
_cell.angle_alpha   90.00
_cell.angle_beta   90.00
_cell.angle_gamma   90.00
#
_symmetry.space_group_name_H-M   'P 1'
#
loop_
_entity.id
_entity.type
_entity.pdbx_description
1 polymer ?
#
loop_
_entity_poly.entity_id
_entity_poly.type
_entity_poly.pdbx_seq_one_letter_code
_entity_poly.pdbx_strand_id
1 'polypeptide(L)'
;MMNKLLTSLFLSSVITLGGCGLTKENYYVKHVEFPQDATLEQKIDMAARLVPTPQQAAWQQMELTAFLHFGINTFTGREWGDGQEDPAIFNPTELDAEQWVRTLKDAGFKMVLLTAKHHDGFCLWPTATTKHSVASSPWKNGQGEVVKELRNACDKYDMKFGVYLSPWDRNAECYGDSPKYNEFFIRQLTELLTNYGEVHEV
;
A
#
# COMPACT_ATOMS: atom_id res chain seq x y z
N MET A 1 60.61 -34.95 47.34
CA MET A 1 61.17 -34.96 46.00
C MET A 1 60.14 -34.29 45.09
N MET A 2 60.41 -33.07 44.71
CA MET A 2 59.43 -32.20 44.07
C MET A 2 59.93 -31.94 42.65
N ASN A 3 59.20 -32.49 41.64
CA ASN A 3 59.45 -32.23 40.24
C ASN A 3 58.75 -30.94 39.83
N LYS A 4 59.49 -29.94 39.41
CA LYS A 4 59.00 -28.71 38.81
C LYS A 4 58.86 -28.93 37.29
N LEU A 5 57.62 -28.93 36.79
CA LEU A 5 57.36 -28.80 35.37
C LEU A 5 57.40 -27.32 35.01
N LEU A 6 58.30 -26.96 34.11
CA LEU A 6 58.27 -25.68 33.39
C LEU A 6 57.27 -25.78 32.24
N THR A 7 56.23 -24.98 32.33
CA THR A 7 55.27 -24.76 31.23
C THR A 7 55.72 -23.53 30.46
N SER A 8 56.20 -23.77 29.25
CA SER A 8 56.53 -22.71 28.26
C SER A 8 55.26 -22.13 27.67
N LEU A 9 55.00 -20.85 27.96
CA LEU A 9 53.93 -20.08 27.27
C LEU A 9 54.47 -19.67 25.89
N PHE A 10 53.94 -20.28 24.83
CA PHE A 10 54.03 -19.73 23.47
C PHE A 10 52.98 -18.68 23.29
N LEU A 11 53.39 -17.43 23.25
CA LEU A 11 52.54 -16.30 22.90
C LEU A 11 52.46 -16.23 21.36
N SER A 12 51.45 -16.85 20.76
CA SER A 12 51.14 -16.70 19.33
C SER A 12 50.44 -15.38 19.12
N SER A 13 51.14 -14.36 18.69
CA SER A 13 50.55 -13.12 18.19
C SER A 13 49.87 -13.37 16.84
N VAL A 14 48.59 -13.61 16.85
CA VAL A 14 47.76 -13.56 15.63
C VAL A 14 47.62 -12.12 15.23
N ILE A 15 48.39 -11.68 14.23
CA ILE A 15 48.14 -10.43 13.51
C ILE A 15 46.89 -10.66 12.65
N THR A 16 45.72 -10.35 13.14
CA THR A 16 44.54 -10.19 12.32
C THR A 16 44.74 -8.94 11.47
N LEU A 17 45.10 -9.13 10.21
CA LEU A 17 44.93 -8.13 9.18
C LEU A 17 43.39 -7.92 9.03
N GLY A 18 42.85 -7.04 9.84
CA GLY A 18 41.50 -6.52 9.69
C GLY A 18 41.46 -5.68 8.42
N GLY A 19 41.17 -6.31 7.29
CA GLY A 19 40.68 -5.63 6.14
C GLY A 19 39.29 -5.06 6.51
N CYS A 20 39.26 -3.82 6.98
CA CYS A 20 38.05 -3.05 7.14
C CYS A 20 37.54 -2.71 5.75
N GLY A 21 36.93 -3.68 5.07
CA GLY A 21 36.06 -3.42 3.96
C GLY A 21 34.81 -2.79 4.54
N LEU A 22 34.80 -1.46 4.66
CA LEU A 22 33.59 -0.71 4.93
C LEU A 22 32.62 -1.08 3.82
N THR A 23 31.65 -1.93 4.11
CA THR A 23 30.50 -2.14 3.23
C THR A 23 29.80 -0.80 3.18
N LYS A 24 29.94 -0.10 2.04
CA LYS A 24 29.29 1.18 1.83
C LYS A 24 27.78 0.92 1.84
N GLU A 25 27.08 1.52 2.80
CA GLU A 25 25.63 1.39 2.91
C GLU A 25 24.93 2.07 1.73
N ASN A 26 23.81 1.48 1.30
CA ASN A 26 22.93 2.08 0.30
C ASN A 26 22.11 3.22 0.91
N TYR A 27 21.81 4.22 0.12
CA TYR A 27 20.97 5.34 0.52
C TYR A 27 19.51 5.11 0.10
N TYR A 28 18.58 5.22 1.07
CA TYR A 28 17.14 5.18 0.85
C TYR A 28 16.52 6.58 1.02
N VAL A 29 17.10 7.57 0.32
CA VAL A 29 16.68 8.97 0.38
C VAL A 29 16.18 9.46 -0.98
N LYS A 30 15.32 10.48 -1.00
CA LYS A 30 14.77 11.01 -2.26
C LYS A 30 15.82 11.71 -3.12
N HIS A 31 16.84 12.28 -2.51
CA HIS A 31 17.97 12.96 -3.18
C HIS A 31 19.21 12.86 -2.32
N VAL A 32 20.35 13.02 -2.96
CA VAL A 32 21.68 13.09 -2.31
C VAL A 32 22.24 14.49 -2.50
N GLU A 33 22.62 15.11 -1.41
CA GLU A 33 23.39 16.36 -1.43
C GLU A 33 24.88 16.02 -1.41
N PHE A 34 25.62 16.55 -2.39
CA PHE A 34 27.06 16.35 -2.45
C PHE A 34 27.78 17.40 -1.62
N PRO A 35 28.80 17.02 -0.81
CA PRO A 35 29.70 17.99 -0.19
C PRO A 35 30.29 18.93 -1.24
N GLN A 36 30.49 20.19 -0.87
CA GLN A 36 30.98 21.20 -1.81
C GLN A 36 32.38 20.88 -2.39
N ASP A 37 33.20 20.21 -1.59
CA ASP A 37 34.58 19.81 -1.91
C ASP A 37 34.65 18.35 -2.47
N ALA A 38 33.51 17.67 -2.68
CA ALA A 38 33.51 16.32 -3.19
C ALA A 38 34.02 16.26 -4.62
N THR A 39 34.96 15.35 -4.87
CA THR A 39 35.47 15.04 -6.21
C THR A 39 34.38 14.41 -7.08
N LEU A 40 34.59 14.39 -8.39
CA LEU A 40 33.67 13.71 -9.31
C LEU A 40 33.52 12.23 -8.99
N GLU A 41 34.60 11.53 -8.65
CA GLU A 41 34.58 10.12 -8.27
C GLU A 41 33.74 9.89 -7.01
N GLN A 42 33.89 10.73 -5.98
CA GLN A 42 33.09 10.68 -4.77
C GLN A 42 31.60 10.93 -5.06
N LYS A 43 31.28 11.89 -5.93
CA LYS A 43 29.90 12.17 -6.34
C LYS A 43 29.28 10.98 -7.07
N ILE A 44 30.02 10.34 -7.98
CA ILE A 44 29.58 9.15 -8.69
C ILE A 44 29.33 8.00 -7.69
N ASP A 45 30.27 7.75 -6.76
CA ASP A 45 30.11 6.70 -5.74
C ASP A 45 28.88 6.95 -4.83
N MET A 46 28.66 8.19 -4.42
CA MET A 46 27.48 8.55 -3.64
C MET A 46 26.17 8.33 -4.44
N ALA A 47 26.13 8.79 -5.68
CA ALA A 47 24.97 8.63 -6.55
C ALA A 47 24.66 7.14 -6.84
N ALA A 48 25.68 6.32 -7.07
CA ALA A 48 25.52 4.89 -7.34
C ALA A 48 24.94 4.10 -6.16
N ARG A 49 24.99 4.65 -4.94
CA ARG A 49 24.42 4.03 -3.73
C ARG A 49 22.98 4.47 -3.44
N LEU A 50 22.45 5.40 -4.22
CA LEU A 50 21.05 5.79 -4.14
C LEU A 50 20.20 4.71 -4.84
N VAL A 51 19.48 3.94 -4.06
CA VAL A 51 18.71 2.77 -4.53
C VAL A 51 17.29 2.80 -3.97
N PRO A 52 16.32 2.17 -4.62
CA PRO A 52 14.98 2.02 -4.07
C PRO A 52 15.01 1.19 -2.79
N THR A 53 14.11 1.48 -1.87
CA THR A 53 13.89 0.61 -0.71
C THR A 53 13.49 -0.80 -1.15
N PRO A 54 13.67 -1.83 -0.31
CA PRO A 54 13.18 -3.17 -0.64
C PRO A 54 11.70 -3.21 -1.01
N GLN A 55 10.85 -2.42 -0.35
CA GLN A 55 9.42 -2.31 -0.65
C GLN A 55 9.17 -1.69 -2.04
N GLN A 56 9.87 -0.61 -2.37
CA GLN A 56 9.78 0.00 -3.70
C GLN A 56 10.27 -0.93 -4.80
N ALA A 57 11.37 -1.66 -4.55
CA ALA A 57 11.88 -2.64 -5.51
C ALA A 57 10.90 -3.80 -5.70
N ALA A 58 10.30 -4.31 -4.62
CA ALA A 58 9.29 -5.37 -4.68
C ALA A 58 8.04 -4.91 -5.44
N TRP A 59 7.62 -3.65 -5.25
CA TRP A 59 6.51 -3.07 -6.00
C TRP A 59 6.83 -2.98 -7.50
N GLN A 60 8.00 -2.48 -7.88
CA GLN A 60 8.44 -2.41 -9.28
C GLN A 60 8.50 -3.79 -9.95
N GLN A 61 8.90 -4.83 -9.20
CA GLN A 61 8.96 -6.21 -9.70
C GLN A 61 7.59 -6.85 -9.97
N MET A 62 6.51 -6.25 -9.48
CA MET A 62 5.16 -6.72 -9.81
C MET A 62 4.81 -6.48 -11.28
N GLU A 63 5.33 -5.42 -11.90
CA GLU A 63 5.17 -4.99 -13.30
C GLU A 63 3.72 -4.72 -13.69
N LEU A 64 2.82 -5.71 -13.54
CA LEU A 64 1.41 -5.60 -13.88
C LEU A 64 0.55 -5.50 -12.62
N THR A 65 -0.05 -4.31 -12.42
CA THR A 65 -1.07 -4.05 -11.41
C THR A 65 -2.36 -3.60 -12.09
N ALA A 66 -3.49 -4.10 -11.61
CA ALA A 66 -4.80 -3.73 -12.12
C ALA A 66 -5.44 -2.67 -11.23
N PHE A 67 -6.11 -1.71 -11.84
CA PHE A 67 -6.91 -0.72 -11.14
C PHE A 67 -8.39 -0.94 -11.48
N LEU A 68 -9.17 -1.39 -10.50
CA LEU A 68 -10.61 -1.61 -10.65
C LEU A 68 -11.36 -0.35 -10.24
N HIS A 69 -11.88 0.36 -11.22
CA HIS A 69 -12.71 1.53 -11.00
C HIS A 69 -14.20 1.12 -11.03
N PHE A 70 -14.74 0.79 -9.87
CA PHE A 70 -16.13 0.44 -9.65
C PHE A 70 -16.70 1.27 -8.51
N GLY A 71 -17.94 1.71 -8.61
CA GLY A 71 -18.56 2.54 -7.59
C GLY A 71 -19.99 2.92 -7.95
N ILE A 72 -20.57 3.87 -7.19
CA ILE A 72 -21.96 4.31 -7.41
C ILE A 72 -22.16 4.91 -8.81
N ASN A 73 -21.13 5.53 -9.40
CA ASN A 73 -21.22 6.13 -10.73
C ASN A 73 -21.31 5.12 -11.87
N THR A 74 -21.02 3.84 -11.61
CA THR A 74 -21.35 2.76 -12.56
C THR A 74 -22.86 2.72 -12.86
N PHE A 75 -23.70 3.14 -11.92
CA PHE A 75 -25.16 3.16 -12.05
C PHE A 75 -25.73 4.49 -12.53
N THR A 76 -24.94 5.57 -12.53
CA THR A 76 -25.34 6.88 -13.05
C THR A 76 -24.90 7.12 -14.49
N GLY A 77 -23.94 6.33 -14.99
CA GLY A 77 -23.32 6.57 -16.28
C GLY A 77 -22.46 7.83 -16.34
N ARG A 78 -22.04 8.36 -15.18
CA ARG A 78 -21.17 9.53 -15.07
C ARG A 78 -19.75 9.09 -14.73
N GLU A 79 -18.77 9.78 -15.27
CA GLU A 79 -17.37 9.57 -14.91
C GLU A 79 -17.11 10.02 -13.46
N TRP A 80 -17.61 11.18 -13.11
CA TRP A 80 -17.55 11.74 -11.76
C TRP A 80 -18.94 12.08 -11.25
N GLY A 81 -19.27 11.63 -10.07
CA GLY A 81 -20.49 12.01 -9.39
C GLY A 81 -20.42 13.42 -8.81
N ASP A 82 -21.52 13.89 -8.30
CA ASP A 82 -21.63 15.19 -7.63
C ASP A 82 -21.61 15.08 -6.08
N GLY A 83 -21.60 13.86 -5.55
CA GLY A 83 -21.61 13.57 -4.12
C GLY A 83 -23.02 13.58 -3.50
N GLN A 84 -24.06 13.67 -4.35
CA GLN A 84 -25.46 13.66 -3.92
C GLN A 84 -26.21 12.42 -4.43
N GLU A 85 -25.47 11.43 -4.94
CA GLU A 85 -26.05 10.19 -5.43
C GLU A 85 -26.78 9.48 -4.30
N ASP A 86 -28.02 9.06 -4.56
CA ASP A 86 -28.78 8.27 -3.60
C ASP A 86 -28.13 6.88 -3.45
N PRO A 87 -27.69 6.48 -2.25
CA PRO A 87 -27.17 5.14 -2.01
C PRO A 87 -28.09 4.01 -2.49
N ALA A 88 -29.40 4.27 -2.59
CA ALA A 88 -30.38 3.29 -3.05
C ALA A 88 -30.17 2.83 -4.50
N ILE A 89 -29.48 3.59 -5.33
CA ILE A 89 -29.18 3.20 -6.71
C ILE A 89 -28.04 2.16 -6.79
N PHE A 90 -27.23 2.04 -5.73
CA PHE A 90 -26.15 1.05 -5.69
C PHE A 90 -26.72 -0.33 -5.36
N ASN A 91 -27.04 -1.09 -6.39
CA ASN A 91 -27.59 -2.43 -6.24
C ASN A 91 -27.07 -3.39 -7.33
N PRO A 92 -25.79 -3.75 -7.32
CA PRO A 92 -25.23 -4.70 -8.28
C PRO A 92 -25.84 -6.10 -8.10
N THR A 93 -26.42 -6.65 -9.18
CA THR A 93 -27.05 -7.99 -9.19
C THR A 93 -26.07 -9.09 -9.54
N GLU A 94 -25.02 -8.76 -10.31
CA GLU A 94 -24.09 -9.73 -10.89
C GLU A 94 -22.63 -9.47 -10.47
N LEU A 95 -22.42 -8.85 -9.30
CA LEU A 95 -21.05 -8.61 -8.82
C LEU A 95 -20.40 -9.94 -8.42
N ASP A 96 -19.30 -10.27 -9.07
CA ASP A 96 -18.48 -11.46 -8.80
C ASP A 96 -17.01 -11.04 -8.69
N ALA A 97 -16.57 -10.73 -7.48
CA ALA A 97 -15.19 -10.34 -7.20
C ALA A 97 -14.20 -11.49 -7.45
N GLU A 98 -14.61 -12.74 -7.32
CA GLU A 98 -13.76 -13.88 -7.65
C GLU A 98 -13.51 -13.97 -9.15
N GLN A 99 -14.50 -13.71 -9.97
CA GLN A 99 -14.33 -13.66 -11.42
C GLN A 99 -13.35 -12.55 -11.82
N TRP A 100 -13.44 -11.37 -11.22
CA TRP A 100 -12.50 -10.28 -11.47
C TRP A 100 -11.06 -10.72 -11.18
N VAL A 101 -10.81 -11.20 -9.96
CA VAL A 101 -9.45 -11.58 -9.53
C VAL A 101 -8.90 -12.74 -10.34
N ARG A 102 -9.71 -13.77 -10.63
CA ARG A 102 -9.30 -14.92 -11.45
C ARG A 102 -8.89 -14.47 -12.85
N THR A 103 -9.69 -13.64 -13.50
CA THR A 103 -9.39 -13.13 -14.85
C THR A 103 -8.08 -12.33 -14.86
N LEU A 104 -7.86 -11.48 -13.85
CA LEU A 104 -6.62 -10.71 -13.73
C LEU A 104 -5.41 -11.62 -13.44
N LYS A 105 -5.58 -12.61 -12.57
CA LYS A 105 -4.51 -13.59 -12.26
C LYS A 105 -4.11 -14.39 -13.50
N ASP A 106 -5.08 -14.86 -14.26
CA ASP A 106 -4.86 -15.62 -15.50
C ASP A 106 -4.15 -14.76 -16.58
N ALA A 107 -4.41 -13.45 -16.57
CA ALA A 107 -3.73 -12.48 -17.43
C ALA A 107 -2.33 -12.07 -16.93
N GLY A 108 -1.88 -12.58 -15.77
CA GLY A 108 -0.52 -12.34 -15.25
C GLY A 108 -0.38 -11.16 -14.31
N PHE A 109 -1.47 -10.48 -13.93
CA PHE A 109 -1.44 -9.42 -12.92
C PHE A 109 -1.01 -9.96 -11.57
N LYS A 110 -0.31 -9.13 -10.78
CA LYS A 110 0.24 -9.48 -9.47
C LYS A 110 -0.50 -8.80 -8.32
N MET A 111 -1.15 -7.68 -8.61
CA MET A 111 -1.89 -6.89 -7.63
C MET A 111 -3.13 -6.29 -8.28
N VAL A 112 -4.15 -6.06 -7.46
CA VAL A 112 -5.34 -5.31 -7.82
C VAL A 112 -5.62 -4.22 -6.79
N LEU A 113 -5.88 -3.00 -7.28
CA LEU A 113 -6.36 -1.87 -6.48
C LEU A 113 -7.83 -1.64 -6.78
N LEU A 114 -8.63 -1.43 -5.73
CA LEU A 114 -10.03 -1.05 -5.85
C LEU A 114 -10.22 0.41 -5.47
N THR A 115 -11.02 1.16 -6.22
CA THR A 115 -11.55 2.45 -5.77
C THR A 115 -12.51 2.22 -4.58
N ALA A 116 -11.96 2.03 -3.37
CA ALA A 116 -12.79 1.85 -2.18
C ALA A 116 -13.71 3.06 -1.93
N LYS A 117 -13.24 4.27 -2.26
CA LYS A 117 -14.01 5.51 -2.37
C LYS A 117 -13.47 6.35 -3.52
N HIS A 118 -14.32 6.85 -4.41
CA HIS A 118 -13.97 7.82 -5.44
C HIS A 118 -14.39 9.25 -5.04
N HIS A 119 -14.29 10.21 -5.96
CA HIS A 119 -14.55 11.64 -5.70
C HIS A 119 -15.98 11.95 -5.29
N ASP A 120 -16.97 11.09 -5.60
CA ASP A 120 -18.35 11.19 -5.13
C ASP A 120 -18.50 10.98 -3.62
N GLY A 121 -17.50 10.41 -2.97
CA GLY A 121 -17.52 10.15 -1.53
C GLY A 121 -18.22 8.84 -1.14
N PHE A 122 -18.77 8.08 -2.11
CA PHE A 122 -19.44 6.81 -1.82
C PHE A 122 -18.45 5.72 -1.42
N CYS A 123 -18.64 5.15 -0.22
CA CYS A 123 -17.76 4.15 0.33
C CYS A 123 -18.23 2.73 0.01
N LEU A 124 -17.36 1.91 -0.60
CA LEU A 124 -17.64 0.52 -0.94
C LEU A 124 -17.47 -0.45 0.25
N TRP A 125 -17.39 0.08 1.47
CA TRP A 125 -17.39 -0.65 2.74
C TRP A 125 -18.32 0.07 3.74
N PRO A 126 -18.80 -0.62 4.79
CA PRO A 126 -19.69 -0.05 5.80
C PRO A 126 -18.92 0.85 6.78
N THR A 127 -18.46 2.00 6.29
CA THR A 127 -17.72 2.96 7.13
C THR A 127 -18.59 3.54 8.24
N ALA A 128 -17.97 3.79 9.39
CA ALA A 128 -18.63 4.52 10.49
C ALA A 128 -18.61 6.05 10.29
N THR A 129 -17.94 6.57 9.25
CA THR A 129 -17.70 8.01 9.08
C THR A 129 -18.81 8.73 8.32
N THR A 130 -19.54 8.03 7.47
CA THR A 130 -20.63 8.59 6.66
C THR A 130 -21.71 7.55 6.38
N LYS A 131 -22.93 8.03 6.07
CA LYS A 131 -23.99 7.18 5.54
C LYS A 131 -23.92 6.99 4.02
N HIS A 132 -23.08 7.75 3.33
CA HIS A 132 -22.90 7.63 1.90
C HIS A 132 -22.01 6.41 1.59
N SER A 133 -22.60 5.22 1.75
CA SER A 133 -21.88 3.96 1.65
C SER A 133 -22.78 2.78 1.29
N VAL A 134 -22.19 1.65 0.99
CA VAL A 134 -22.89 0.37 0.72
C VAL A 134 -23.84 -0.05 1.85
N ALA A 135 -23.59 0.35 3.10
CA ALA A 135 -24.45 0.04 4.23
C ALA A 135 -25.83 0.74 4.12
N SER A 136 -25.94 1.81 3.37
CA SER A 136 -27.20 2.54 3.11
C SER A 136 -27.88 2.09 1.81
N SER A 137 -27.26 1.18 1.06
CA SER A 137 -27.81 0.66 -0.19
C SER A 137 -28.73 -0.55 0.05
N PRO A 138 -29.62 -0.89 -0.88
CA PRO A 138 -30.41 -2.13 -0.79
C PRO A 138 -29.60 -3.38 -1.12
N TRP A 139 -28.38 -3.23 -1.64
CA TRP A 139 -27.54 -4.33 -2.04
C TRP A 139 -27.24 -5.27 -0.87
N LYS A 140 -27.56 -6.56 -1.06
CA LYS A 140 -27.48 -7.60 -0.03
C LYS A 140 -28.14 -7.19 1.30
N ASN A 141 -29.26 -6.43 1.23
CA ASN A 141 -29.98 -5.88 2.39
C ASN A 141 -29.10 -4.96 3.27
N GLY A 142 -28.23 -4.16 2.68
CA GLY A 142 -27.31 -3.27 3.38
C GLY A 142 -26.10 -3.97 4.00
N GLN A 143 -25.91 -5.25 3.71
CA GLN A 143 -24.77 -6.05 4.22
C GLN A 143 -23.71 -6.34 3.15
N GLY A 144 -23.87 -5.78 1.97
CA GLY A 144 -22.90 -5.89 0.90
C GLY A 144 -21.62 -5.09 1.22
N GLU A 145 -20.46 -5.64 0.86
CA GLU A 145 -19.15 -5.09 1.20
C GLU A 145 -18.14 -5.43 0.11
N VAL A 146 -18.08 -4.55 -0.92
CA VAL A 146 -17.24 -4.81 -2.11
C VAL A 146 -15.78 -4.98 -1.75
N VAL A 147 -15.28 -4.13 -0.83
CA VAL A 147 -13.88 -4.19 -0.34
C VAL A 147 -13.56 -5.57 0.23
N LYS A 148 -14.46 -6.12 1.03
CA LYS A 148 -14.29 -7.44 1.65
C LYS A 148 -14.40 -8.58 0.64
N GLU A 149 -15.36 -8.50 -0.27
CA GLU A 149 -15.52 -9.50 -1.32
C GLU A 149 -14.28 -9.58 -2.20
N LEU A 150 -13.73 -8.43 -2.60
CA LEU A 150 -12.50 -8.40 -3.37
C LEU A 150 -11.29 -8.88 -2.55
N ARG A 151 -11.18 -8.47 -1.28
CA ARG A 151 -10.12 -8.95 -0.39
C ARG A 151 -10.12 -10.48 -0.27
N ASN A 152 -11.29 -11.07 -0.02
CA ASN A 152 -11.43 -12.52 0.09
C ASN A 152 -11.06 -13.23 -1.23
N ALA A 153 -11.43 -12.65 -2.36
CA ALA A 153 -11.02 -13.18 -3.67
C ALA A 153 -9.50 -13.10 -3.87
N CYS A 154 -8.87 -11.98 -3.46
CA CYS A 154 -7.41 -11.83 -3.51
C CYS A 154 -6.70 -12.90 -2.67
N ASP A 155 -7.17 -13.17 -1.46
CA ASP A 155 -6.63 -14.22 -0.60
C ASP A 155 -6.75 -15.61 -1.25
N LYS A 156 -7.91 -15.89 -1.83
CA LYS A 156 -8.18 -17.18 -2.49
C LYS A 156 -7.27 -17.46 -3.69
N TYR A 157 -6.94 -16.44 -4.45
CA TYR A 157 -6.15 -16.56 -5.68
C TYR A 157 -4.68 -16.10 -5.53
N ASP A 158 -4.21 -15.86 -4.31
CA ASP A 158 -2.85 -15.35 -4.04
C ASP A 158 -2.54 -14.12 -4.91
N MET A 159 -3.42 -13.12 -4.84
CA MET A 159 -3.30 -11.82 -5.49
C MET A 159 -3.06 -10.74 -4.43
N LYS A 160 -2.11 -9.85 -4.65
CA LYS A 160 -1.92 -8.72 -3.75
C LYS A 160 -3.10 -7.76 -3.85
N PHE A 161 -3.50 -7.21 -2.70
CA PHE A 161 -4.64 -6.31 -2.58
C PHE A 161 -4.20 -4.91 -2.22
N GLY A 162 -4.76 -3.92 -2.91
CA GLY A 162 -4.62 -2.50 -2.63
C GLY A 162 -5.96 -1.78 -2.68
N VAL A 163 -6.00 -0.58 -2.14
CA VAL A 163 -7.19 0.28 -2.16
C VAL A 163 -6.82 1.69 -2.60
N TYR A 164 -7.71 2.32 -3.33
CA TYR A 164 -7.67 3.75 -3.59
C TYR A 164 -8.72 4.43 -2.73
N LEU A 165 -8.29 5.33 -1.87
CA LEU A 165 -9.14 6.21 -1.09
C LEU A 165 -8.98 7.63 -1.61
N SER A 166 -9.99 8.15 -2.31
CA SER A 166 -9.92 9.50 -2.87
C SER A 166 -9.70 10.55 -1.79
N PRO A 167 -8.68 11.42 -1.93
CA PRO A 167 -8.53 12.57 -1.05
C PRO A 167 -9.54 13.69 -1.37
N TRP A 168 -10.16 13.65 -2.56
CA TRP A 168 -11.26 14.53 -2.93
C TRP A 168 -12.58 13.86 -2.56
N ASP A 169 -13.47 14.58 -1.89
CA ASP A 169 -14.75 14.07 -1.41
C ASP A 169 -15.83 15.12 -1.59
N ARG A 170 -16.75 14.85 -2.51
CA ARG A 170 -17.83 15.77 -2.86
C ARG A 170 -19.04 15.64 -1.93
N ASN A 171 -19.11 14.56 -1.16
CA ASN A 171 -20.19 14.31 -0.20
C ASN A 171 -19.87 14.85 1.20
N ALA A 172 -18.60 14.79 1.63
CA ALA A 172 -18.22 15.16 2.99
C ALA A 172 -18.39 16.67 3.24
N GLU A 173 -19.29 17.03 4.16
CA GLU A 173 -19.53 18.42 4.54
C GLU A 173 -18.28 19.16 5.06
N CYS A 174 -17.34 18.41 5.63
CA CYS A 174 -16.08 18.96 6.13
C CYS A 174 -15.01 19.11 5.03
N TYR A 175 -15.28 18.73 3.79
CA TYR A 175 -14.32 18.90 2.70
C TYR A 175 -14.05 20.41 2.47
N GLY A 176 -12.76 20.79 2.44
CA GLY A 176 -12.33 22.20 2.38
C GLY A 176 -11.92 22.77 3.74
N ASP A 177 -12.33 22.17 4.87
CA ASP A 177 -11.81 22.45 6.20
C ASP A 177 -10.69 21.41 6.50
N SER A 178 -9.45 21.75 6.16
CA SER A 178 -8.35 20.78 6.21
C SER A 178 -8.19 20.05 7.55
N PRO A 179 -8.24 20.69 8.73
CA PRO A 179 -8.16 19.98 9.99
C PRO A 179 -9.24 18.92 10.16
N LYS A 180 -10.52 19.27 9.93
CA LYS A 180 -11.65 18.35 10.09
C LYS A 180 -11.63 17.24 9.03
N TYR A 181 -11.33 17.60 7.78
CA TYR A 181 -11.26 16.61 6.71
C TYR A 181 -10.11 15.64 6.90
N ASN A 182 -8.95 16.08 7.40
CA ASN A 182 -7.85 15.18 7.72
C ASN A 182 -8.24 14.16 8.79
N GLU A 183 -8.96 14.55 9.84
CA GLU A 183 -9.47 13.61 10.85
C GLU A 183 -10.47 12.61 10.25
N PHE A 184 -11.36 13.09 9.40
CA PHE A 184 -12.32 12.25 8.67
C PHE A 184 -11.60 11.25 7.77
N PHE A 185 -10.64 11.70 6.96
CA PHE A 185 -9.87 10.89 6.04
C PHE A 185 -9.01 9.84 6.77
N ILE A 186 -8.35 10.24 7.87
CA ILE A 186 -7.55 9.33 8.70
C ILE A 186 -8.43 8.21 9.28
N ARG A 187 -9.65 8.51 9.73
CA ARG A 187 -10.56 7.47 10.22
C ARG A 187 -10.93 6.47 9.13
N GLN A 188 -11.30 6.94 7.92
CA GLN A 188 -11.58 6.07 6.79
C GLN A 188 -10.37 5.21 6.40
N LEU A 189 -9.19 5.82 6.33
CA LEU A 189 -7.95 5.11 6.03
C LEU A 189 -7.63 4.06 7.11
N THR A 190 -7.85 4.39 8.38
CA THR A 190 -7.67 3.45 9.49
C THR A 190 -8.59 2.25 9.37
N GLU A 191 -9.89 2.46 9.05
CA GLU A 191 -10.82 1.35 8.81
C GLU A 191 -10.32 0.40 7.71
N LEU A 192 -9.87 0.96 6.58
CA LEU A 192 -9.39 0.18 5.44
C LEU A 192 -8.10 -0.60 5.78
N LEU A 193 -7.18 0.01 6.52
CA LEU A 193 -5.89 -0.61 6.86
C LEU A 193 -5.98 -1.60 8.03
N THR A 194 -7.05 -1.57 8.83
CA THR A 194 -7.16 -2.44 10.01
C THR A 194 -8.18 -3.57 9.87
N ASN A 195 -9.20 -3.40 9.01
CA ASN A 195 -10.31 -4.35 8.94
C ASN A 195 -10.18 -5.38 7.80
N TYR A 196 -9.23 -5.19 6.87
CA TYR A 196 -9.13 -6.00 5.65
C TYR A 196 -7.80 -6.74 5.50
N GLY A 197 -7.09 -6.95 6.62
CA GLY A 197 -5.81 -7.66 6.61
C GLY A 197 -4.70 -6.84 5.92
N GLU A 198 -3.78 -7.50 5.23
CA GLU A 198 -2.64 -6.83 4.60
C GLU A 198 -3.08 -6.06 3.35
N VAL A 199 -2.84 -4.75 3.36
CA VAL A 199 -3.01 -3.85 2.21
C VAL A 199 -1.63 -3.49 1.68
N HIS A 200 -1.35 -3.82 0.42
CA HIS A 200 -0.02 -3.67 -0.18
C HIS A 200 0.20 -2.28 -0.79
N GLU A 201 -0.87 -1.58 -1.14
CA GLU A 201 -0.82 -0.24 -1.73
C GLU A 201 -2.07 0.57 -1.36
N VAL A 202 -1.88 1.88 -1.10
CA VAL A 202 -2.93 2.87 -0.91
C VAL A 202 -2.69 4.05 -1.83
#